data_2c2424c3f6b17f834f4a502874b96fb8
#
_entry.id   2c2424c3f6b17f834f4a502874b96fb8
#
_cell.length_a   1.000
_cell.length_b   1.000
_cell.length_c   1.000
_cell.angle_alpha   90.00
_cell.angle_beta   90.00
_cell.angle_gamma   90.00
#
_symmetry.space_group_name_H-M   'P 1'
#
loop_
_entity.id
_entity.type
_entity.pdbx_description
1 polymer ?
#
loop_
_entity_poly.entity_id
_entity_poly.type
_entity_poly.pdbx_seq_one_letter_code
_entity_poly.pdbx_strand_id
1 'polypeptide(L)'
;AMYADLVKEQLPELDEKQILLEPARRNTAPCIAWAAYHIRALNPNANIVVAPSDHLILKEEEFRAAIIKGLEFVSHSEKLLTLGIKPNRPETGYGYIQIDEPTSDGFYKVKTFTEKPELELAKVFVESGEFYWNSGLFMWNVNTIIKAAEILLPELVSKLAPGKNIYATDKEKAFIEE
;
A
#
# COMPACT_ATOMS: atom_id res chain seq x y z
N ALA A 1 -5.57 -14.59 -9.97
CA ALA A 1 -6.48 -15.72 -10.26
C ALA A 1 -6.23 -16.94 -9.36
N MET A 2 -4.97 -17.29 -9.00
CA MET A 2 -4.64 -18.54 -8.29
C MET A 2 -5.28 -18.68 -6.89
N TYR A 3 -5.53 -17.57 -6.20
CA TYR A 3 -6.10 -17.56 -4.83
C TYR A 3 -7.56 -17.12 -4.77
N ALA A 4 -8.25 -16.99 -5.90
CA ALA A 4 -9.62 -16.47 -5.95
C ALA A 4 -10.60 -17.26 -5.07
N ASP A 5 -10.54 -18.60 -5.17
CA ASP A 5 -11.45 -19.47 -4.42
C ASP A 5 -11.17 -19.42 -2.92
N LEU A 6 -9.88 -19.35 -2.54
CA LEU A 6 -9.46 -19.19 -1.15
C LEU A 6 -9.93 -17.85 -0.56
N VAL A 7 -9.83 -16.76 -1.33
CA VAL A 7 -10.33 -15.44 -0.89
C VAL A 7 -11.83 -15.47 -0.69
N LYS A 8 -12.59 -16.08 -1.60
CA LYS A 8 -14.06 -16.24 -1.47
C LYS A 8 -14.45 -17.09 -0.25
N GLU A 9 -13.67 -18.14 0.03
CA GLU A 9 -13.88 -18.99 1.20
C GLU A 9 -13.62 -18.26 2.52
N GLN A 10 -12.53 -17.48 2.58
CA GLN A 10 -12.13 -16.79 3.81
C GLN A 10 -12.85 -15.46 4.05
N LEU A 11 -13.35 -14.83 2.99
CA LEU A 11 -14.05 -13.53 3.03
C LEU A 11 -15.40 -13.64 2.29
N PRO A 12 -16.34 -14.47 2.80
CA PRO A 12 -17.60 -14.72 2.13
C PRO A 12 -18.52 -13.50 2.06
N GLU A 13 -18.24 -12.47 2.84
CA GLU A 13 -18.96 -11.19 2.83
C GLU A 13 -18.61 -10.29 1.64
N LEU A 14 -17.51 -10.59 0.91
CA LEU A 14 -17.12 -9.81 -0.26
C LEU A 14 -17.94 -10.20 -1.50
N ASP A 15 -18.45 -9.17 -2.20
CA ASP A 15 -19.01 -9.36 -3.53
C ASP A 15 -17.89 -9.76 -4.53
N GLU A 16 -18.22 -10.56 -5.53
CA GLU A 16 -17.25 -10.94 -6.58
C GLU A 16 -16.61 -9.72 -7.28
N LYS A 17 -17.32 -8.61 -7.39
CA LYS A 17 -16.83 -7.35 -7.95
C LYS A 17 -15.74 -6.66 -7.10
N GLN A 18 -15.63 -7.05 -5.84
CA GLN A 18 -14.59 -6.54 -4.93
C GLN A 18 -13.30 -7.37 -5.00
N ILE A 19 -13.31 -8.49 -5.72
CA ILE A 19 -12.17 -9.38 -5.89
C ILE A 19 -11.54 -9.15 -7.26
N LEU A 20 -10.53 -8.28 -7.33
CA LEU A 20 -9.81 -7.97 -8.55
C LEU A 20 -8.76 -9.06 -8.84
N LEU A 21 -8.90 -9.75 -9.96
CA LEU A 21 -8.05 -10.88 -10.34
C LEU A 21 -7.03 -10.45 -11.41
N GLU A 22 -5.79 -10.22 -10.99
CA GLU A 22 -4.71 -9.90 -11.93
C GLU A 22 -4.51 -11.04 -12.95
N PRO A 23 -4.44 -10.75 -14.25
CA PRO A 23 -4.18 -11.76 -15.28
C PRO A 23 -2.74 -12.27 -15.23
N ALA A 24 -1.78 -11.43 -14.81
CA ALA A 24 -0.37 -11.76 -14.70
C ALA A 24 0.25 -11.13 -13.45
N ARG A 25 1.20 -11.83 -12.83
CA ARG A 25 1.95 -11.31 -11.67
C ARG A 25 3.01 -10.32 -12.15
N ARG A 26 2.81 -9.03 -11.87
CA ARG A 26 3.71 -7.94 -12.28
C ARG A 26 4.18 -7.08 -11.11
N ASN A 27 4.40 -7.69 -9.93
CA ASN A 27 4.74 -7.01 -8.68
C ASN A 27 3.62 -6.11 -8.13
N THR A 28 3.93 -5.38 -7.05
CA THR A 28 2.97 -4.64 -6.23
C THR A 28 2.47 -3.37 -6.92
N ALA A 29 3.33 -2.63 -7.62
CA ALA A 29 2.97 -1.32 -8.16
C ALA A 29 1.85 -1.37 -9.22
N PRO A 30 1.86 -2.28 -10.22
CA PRO A 30 0.74 -2.43 -11.15
C PRO A 30 -0.57 -2.85 -10.48
N CYS A 31 -0.50 -3.75 -9.50
CA CYS A 31 -1.65 -4.19 -8.71
C CYS A 31 -2.32 -3.01 -8.00
N ILE A 32 -1.53 -2.23 -7.26
CA ILE A 32 -2.01 -1.03 -6.54
C ILE A 32 -2.54 0.02 -7.50
N ALA A 33 -1.84 0.27 -8.61
CA ALA A 33 -2.27 1.26 -9.59
C ALA A 33 -3.62 0.89 -10.21
N TRP A 34 -3.79 -0.35 -10.65
CA TRP A 34 -5.07 -0.83 -11.15
C TRP A 34 -6.17 -0.71 -10.10
N ALA A 35 -5.96 -1.22 -8.89
CA ALA A 35 -6.93 -1.11 -7.80
C ALA A 35 -7.30 0.36 -7.51
N ALA A 36 -6.34 1.29 -7.56
CA ALA A 36 -6.60 2.72 -7.38
C ALA A 36 -7.49 3.29 -8.48
N TYR A 37 -7.27 2.93 -9.76
CA TYR A 37 -8.14 3.35 -10.86
C TYR A 37 -9.56 2.79 -10.71
N HIS A 38 -9.67 1.50 -10.35
CA HIS A 38 -10.97 0.85 -10.09
C HIS A 38 -11.72 1.55 -8.94
N ILE A 39 -11.07 1.72 -7.79
CA ILE A 39 -11.67 2.36 -6.61
C ILE A 39 -12.06 3.81 -6.91
N ARG A 40 -11.23 4.56 -7.65
CA ARG A 40 -11.56 5.94 -8.04
C ARG A 40 -12.82 6.03 -8.90
N ALA A 41 -13.06 5.03 -9.75
CA ALA A 41 -14.28 4.97 -10.56
C ALA A 41 -15.53 4.78 -9.69
N LEU A 42 -15.41 4.06 -8.57
CA LEU A 42 -16.50 3.86 -7.60
C LEU A 42 -16.64 5.04 -6.64
N ASN A 43 -15.52 5.54 -6.13
CA ASN A 43 -15.48 6.65 -5.17
C ASN A 43 -14.26 7.55 -5.46
N PRO A 44 -14.45 8.72 -6.09
CA PRO A 44 -13.35 9.61 -6.45
C PRO A 44 -12.63 10.26 -5.25
N ASN A 45 -13.18 10.14 -4.05
CA ASN A 45 -12.60 10.68 -2.82
C ASN A 45 -12.13 9.58 -1.85
N ALA A 46 -11.97 8.36 -2.31
CA ALA A 46 -11.61 7.23 -1.45
C ALA A 46 -10.24 7.43 -0.80
N ASN A 47 -10.15 7.10 0.48
CA ASN A 47 -8.89 6.85 1.17
C ASN A 47 -8.65 5.34 1.22
N ILE A 48 -7.45 4.92 0.86
CA ILE A 48 -7.10 3.51 0.64
C ILE A 48 -6.08 3.09 1.68
N VAL A 49 -6.29 1.91 2.27
CA VAL A 49 -5.27 1.15 3.00
C VAL A 49 -4.84 -0.02 2.13
N VAL A 50 -3.55 -0.16 1.90
CA VAL A 50 -2.96 -1.35 1.29
C VAL A 50 -2.30 -2.15 2.39
N ALA A 51 -2.69 -3.41 2.52
CA ALA A 51 -2.19 -4.32 3.53
C ALA A 51 -1.77 -5.66 2.90
N PRO A 52 -0.60 -6.21 3.25
CA PRO A 52 -0.28 -7.60 2.94
C PRO A 52 -1.29 -8.56 3.61
N SER A 53 -1.62 -9.64 2.92
CA SER A 53 -2.62 -10.62 3.42
C SER A 53 -2.05 -11.65 4.40
N ASP A 54 -0.74 -11.66 4.62
CA ASP A 54 -0.01 -12.66 5.41
C ASP A 54 0.47 -12.13 6.77
N HIS A 55 0.00 -10.97 7.20
CA HIS A 55 0.34 -10.40 8.50
C HIS A 55 -0.60 -10.90 9.61
N LEU A 56 -0.01 -11.35 10.71
CA LEU A 56 -0.73 -11.61 11.95
C LEU A 56 -0.72 -10.35 12.84
N ILE A 57 -1.90 -9.80 13.11
CA ILE A 57 -2.07 -8.63 13.98
C ILE A 57 -2.48 -9.10 15.37
N LEU A 58 -1.58 -8.98 16.35
CA LEU A 58 -1.83 -9.40 17.73
C LEU A 58 -2.48 -8.33 18.60
N LYS A 59 -2.24 -7.05 18.28
CA LYS A 59 -2.76 -5.90 19.01
C LYS A 59 -3.77 -5.15 18.16
N GLU A 60 -4.93 -5.74 17.99
CA GLU A 60 -5.95 -5.28 17.04
C GLU A 60 -6.42 -3.85 17.32
N GLU A 61 -6.64 -3.49 18.58
CA GLU A 61 -7.11 -2.15 18.95
C GLU A 61 -6.04 -1.07 18.67
N GLU A 62 -4.76 -1.34 18.96
CA GLU A 62 -3.66 -0.42 18.66
C GLU A 62 -3.51 -0.26 17.12
N PHE A 63 -3.60 -1.37 16.41
CA PHE A 63 -3.56 -1.38 14.95
C PHE A 63 -4.71 -0.58 14.35
N ARG A 64 -5.93 -0.83 14.80
CA ARG A 64 -7.13 -0.13 14.35
C ARG A 64 -7.03 1.39 14.58
N ALA A 65 -6.57 1.79 15.78
CA ALA A 65 -6.37 3.20 16.10
C ALA A 65 -5.33 3.85 15.17
N ALA A 66 -4.23 3.16 14.87
CA ALA A 66 -3.20 3.65 13.94
C ALA A 66 -3.75 3.81 12.51
N ILE A 67 -4.54 2.85 12.02
CA ILE A 67 -5.17 2.91 10.69
C ILE A 67 -6.17 4.07 10.61
N ILE A 68 -7.04 4.25 11.61
CA ILE A 68 -8.02 5.36 11.65
C ILE A 68 -7.29 6.70 11.62
N LYS A 69 -6.26 6.88 12.47
CA LYS A 69 -5.45 8.10 12.50
C LYS A 69 -4.76 8.36 11.15
N GLY A 70 -4.23 7.30 10.52
CA GLY A 70 -3.60 7.40 9.21
C GLY A 70 -4.58 7.78 8.10
N LEU A 71 -5.77 7.18 8.07
CA LEU A 71 -6.82 7.51 7.10
C LEU A 71 -7.31 8.95 7.26
N GLU A 72 -7.47 9.42 8.50
CA GLU A 72 -7.81 10.81 8.78
C GLU A 72 -6.72 11.76 8.23
N PHE A 73 -5.45 11.47 8.49
CA PHE A 73 -4.33 12.27 7.99
C PHE A 73 -4.31 12.35 6.45
N VAL A 74 -4.45 11.24 5.75
CA VAL A 74 -4.40 11.22 4.28
C VAL A 74 -5.66 11.79 3.63
N SER A 75 -6.77 11.89 4.35
CA SER A 75 -8.00 12.52 3.86
C SER A 75 -7.86 14.03 3.67
N HIS A 76 -6.93 14.66 4.38
CA HIS A 76 -6.67 16.10 4.36
C HIS A 76 -5.27 16.48 3.85
N SER A 77 -4.51 15.50 3.35
CA SER A 77 -3.14 15.75 2.88
C SER A 77 -2.84 15.01 1.58
N GLU A 78 -2.02 15.61 0.72
CA GLU A 78 -1.49 14.96 -0.48
C GLU A 78 -0.20 14.16 -0.13
N LYS A 79 -0.22 13.38 0.95
CA LYS A 79 0.93 12.59 1.40
C LYS A 79 0.67 11.10 1.21
N LEU A 80 1.74 10.37 0.96
CA LEU A 80 1.77 8.91 1.04
C LEU A 80 2.24 8.54 2.44
N LEU A 81 1.50 7.68 3.12
CA LEU A 81 1.77 7.28 4.48
C LEU A 81 2.13 5.79 4.52
N THR A 82 3.09 5.43 5.35
CA THR A 82 3.42 4.03 5.65
C THR A 82 3.46 3.80 7.15
N LEU A 83 3.22 2.56 7.58
CA LEU A 83 3.33 2.15 8.97
C LEU A 83 4.72 1.51 9.20
N GLY A 84 5.49 2.11 10.10
CA GLY A 84 6.76 1.57 10.57
C GLY A 84 6.60 0.76 11.86
N ILE A 85 7.31 -0.35 11.98
CA ILE A 85 7.36 -1.18 13.19
C ILE A 85 8.72 -0.98 13.84
N LYS A 86 8.74 -0.63 15.14
CA LYS A 86 10.00 -0.46 15.86
C LYS A 86 10.75 -1.81 15.93
N PRO A 87 11.99 -1.89 15.42
CA PRO A 87 12.74 -3.12 15.40
C PRO A 87 13.21 -3.50 16.81
N ASN A 88 13.20 -4.78 17.10
CA ASN A 88 13.72 -5.35 18.33
C ASN A 88 14.93 -6.29 18.11
N ARG A 89 15.33 -6.46 16.86
CA ARG A 89 16.49 -7.26 16.43
C ARG A 89 16.96 -6.81 15.04
N PRO A 90 18.20 -7.12 14.64
CA PRO A 90 18.67 -6.88 13.27
C PRO A 90 18.09 -7.96 12.35
N GLU A 91 17.11 -7.59 11.54
CA GLU A 91 16.44 -8.48 10.60
C GLU A 91 16.88 -8.15 9.17
N THR A 92 17.35 -9.14 8.42
CA THR A 92 17.83 -8.97 7.04
C THR A 92 16.78 -9.28 5.99
N GLY A 93 15.65 -9.85 6.38
CA GLY A 93 14.53 -10.18 5.49
C GLY A 93 13.54 -9.04 5.28
N TYR A 94 13.68 -7.93 6.03
CA TYR A 94 12.76 -6.79 5.99
C TYR A 94 13.38 -5.56 5.37
N GLY A 95 12.55 -4.70 4.79
CA GLY A 95 12.91 -3.33 4.47
C GLY A 95 12.95 -2.47 5.72
N TYR A 96 13.81 -1.45 5.72
CA TYR A 96 13.94 -0.46 6.78
C TYR A 96 13.57 0.93 6.27
N ILE A 97 12.95 1.71 7.14
CA ILE A 97 12.54 3.10 6.91
C ILE A 97 13.32 3.97 7.88
N GLN A 98 14.20 4.85 7.36
CA GLN A 98 14.79 5.88 8.19
C GLN A 98 13.82 7.04 8.33
N ILE A 99 13.61 7.46 9.56
CA ILE A 99 12.74 8.59 9.90
C ILE A 99 13.54 9.85 10.19
N ASP A 100 12.89 10.99 10.02
CA ASP A 100 13.33 12.31 10.46
C ASP A 100 12.65 12.70 11.77
N GLU A 101 12.82 13.94 12.21
CA GLU A 101 12.13 14.48 13.36
C GLU A 101 10.60 14.37 13.24
N PRO A 102 9.90 14.19 14.37
CA PRO A 102 8.44 14.12 14.35
C PRO A 102 7.83 15.45 13.89
N THR A 103 6.74 15.34 13.16
CA THR A 103 5.90 16.49 12.86
C THR A 103 5.02 16.85 14.07
N SER A 104 4.41 18.05 14.05
CA SER A 104 3.47 18.50 15.10
C SER A 104 2.29 17.54 15.31
N ASP A 105 1.93 16.78 14.27
CA ASP A 105 0.78 15.86 14.27
C ASP A 105 1.15 14.44 14.74
N GLY A 106 2.45 14.25 15.13
CA GLY A 106 2.97 12.98 15.61
C GLY A 106 3.20 11.94 14.51
N PHE A 107 3.43 12.39 13.29
CA PHE A 107 3.97 11.59 12.19
C PHE A 107 5.45 11.90 12.00
N TYR A 108 6.15 11.07 11.23
CA TYR A 108 7.54 11.25 10.88
C TYR A 108 7.69 11.40 9.38
N LYS A 109 8.60 12.24 8.93
CA LYS A 109 9.02 12.22 7.54
C LYS A 109 9.93 11.03 7.29
N VAL A 110 9.75 10.37 6.16
CA VAL A 110 10.66 9.33 5.70
C VAL A 110 11.86 10.00 5.03
N LYS A 111 13.07 9.69 5.50
CA LYS A 111 14.34 10.10 4.86
C LYS A 111 14.68 9.15 3.71
N THR A 112 14.64 7.85 3.99
CA THR A 112 15.00 6.82 3.00
C THR A 112 14.36 5.47 3.32
N PHE A 113 14.32 4.63 2.30
CA PHE A 113 14.03 3.21 2.40
C PHE A 113 15.29 2.43 2.06
N THR A 114 15.57 1.38 2.84
CA THR A 114 16.64 0.41 2.56
C THR A 114 16.05 -0.98 2.56
N GLU A 115 16.09 -1.65 1.42
CA GLU A 115 15.50 -2.98 1.28
C GLU A 115 16.52 -4.06 1.68
N LYS A 116 16.13 -4.92 2.63
CA LYS A 116 16.85 -6.13 3.03
C LYS A 116 18.37 -5.93 3.19
N PRO A 117 18.82 -5.12 4.15
CA PRO A 117 20.22 -4.82 4.35
C PRO A 117 21.02 -6.05 4.80
N GLU A 118 22.31 -6.04 4.59
CA GLU A 118 23.23 -7.02 5.19
C GLU A 118 23.22 -6.90 6.72
N LEU A 119 23.57 -8.00 7.43
CA LEU A 119 23.44 -8.11 8.89
C LEU A 119 24.15 -6.98 9.65
N GLU A 120 25.37 -6.62 9.24
CA GLU A 120 26.14 -5.55 9.92
C GLU A 120 25.43 -4.20 9.79
N LEU A 121 24.87 -3.90 8.63
CA LEU A 121 24.10 -2.68 8.43
C LEU A 121 22.77 -2.72 9.21
N ALA A 122 22.12 -3.86 9.28
CA ALA A 122 20.89 -4.04 10.07
C ALA A 122 21.14 -3.80 11.58
N LYS A 123 22.29 -4.22 12.11
CA LYS A 123 22.69 -3.94 13.51
C LYS A 123 22.82 -2.42 13.73
N VAL A 124 23.52 -1.72 12.84
CA VAL A 124 23.66 -0.27 12.91
C VAL A 124 22.30 0.43 12.89
N PHE A 125 21.37 -0.02 12.06
CA PHE A 125 20.01 0.54 11.98
C PHE A 125 19.25 0.38 13.29
N VAL A 126 19.33 -0.78 13.91
CA VAL A 126 18.66 -1.04 15.21
C VAL A 126 19.28 -0.21 16.33
N GLU A 127 20.61 -0.12 16.37
CA GLU A 127 21.36 0.61 17.41
C GLU A 127 21.14 2.12 17.31
N SER A 128 21.00 2.68 16.10
CA SER A 128 20.76 4.11 15.89
C SER A 128 19.42 4.60 16.45
N GLY A 129 18.42 3.73 16.50
CA GLY A 129 17.06 4.09 16.92
C GLY A 129 16.25 4.91 15.91
N GLU A 130 16.84 5.28 14.77
CA GLU A 130 16.21 6.10 13.72
C GLU A 130 15.47 5.28 12.66
N PHE A 131 15.59 3.94 12.71
CA PHE A 131 15.04 3.07 11.69
C PHE A 131 13.88 2.24 12.23
N TYR A 132 12.90 2.04 11.36
CA TYR A 132 11.74 1.17 11.57
C TYR A 132 11.68 0.12 10.48
N TRP A 133 11.16 -1.06 10.78
CA TRP A 133 10.85 -2.03 9.73
C TRP A 133 9.69 -1.51 8.87
N ASN A 134 9.83 -1.64 7.56
CA ASN A 134 8.73 -1.40 6.63
C ASN A 134 7.71 -2.55 6.77
N SER A 135 6.53 -2.24 7.30
CA SER A 135 5.46 -3.22 7.44
C SER A 135 4.79 -3.62 6.12
N GLY A 136 5.05 -2.90 5.03
CA GLY A 136 4.29 -3.07 3.79
C GLY A 136 2.86 -2.52 3.84
N LEU A 137 2.48 -1.88 4.94
CA LEU A 137 1.19 -1.19 5.09
C LEU A 137 1.32 0.25 4.62
N PHE A 138 0.45 0.64 3.70
CA PHE A 138 0.45 1.98 3.12
C PHE A 138 -0.95 2.57 3.15
N MET A 139 -1.03 3.90 3.28
CA MET A 139 -2.29 4.64 3.24
C MET A 139 -2.15 5.91 2.40
N TRP A 140 -3.17 6.21 1.63
CA TRP A 140 -3.24 7.40 0.80
C TRP A 140 -4.64 7.70 0.30
N ASN A 141 -4.87 8.94 -0.12
CA ASN A 141 -6.02 9.26 -0.93
C ASN A 141 -5.82 8.72 -2.37
N VAL A 142 -6.87 8.24 -2.98
CA VAL A 142 -6.83 7.62 -4.32
C VAL A 142 -6.24 8.55 -5.38
N ASN A 143 -6.51 9.85 -5.32
CA ASN A 143 -5.96 10.81 -6.28
C ASN A 143 -4.47 11.05 -6.04
N THR A 144 -4.02 11.03 -4.78
CA THR A 144 -2.61 11.21 -4.43
C THR A 144 -1.76 10.09 -5.01
N ILE A 145 -2.17 8.83 -4.85
CA ILE A 145 -1.39 7.70 -5.40
C ILE A 145 -1.40 7.68 -6.93
N ILE A 146 -2.53 8.00 -7.57
CA ILE A 146 -2.59 8.07 -9.03
C ILE A 146 -1.70 9.20 -9.56
N LYS A 147 -1.73 10.40 -8.95
CA LYS A 147 -0.85 11.52 -9.30
C LYS A 147 0.63 11.16 -9.12
N ALA A 148 0.97 10.44 -8.05
CA ALA A 148 2.33 9.93 -7.86
C ALA A 148 2.72 8.92 -8.95
N ALA A 149 1.82 8.02 -9.33
CA ALA A 149 2.06 7.07 -10.42
C ALA A 149 2.23 7.76 -11.77
N GLU A 150 1.48 8.82 -12.06
CA GLU A 150 1.60 9.63 -13.28
C GLU A 150 3.01 10.21 -13.43
N ILE A 151 3.63 10.63 -12.31
CA ILE A 151 4.96 11.22 -12.30
C ILE A 151 6.06 10.16 -12.33
N LEU A 152 5.93 9.11 -11.52
CA LEU A 152 7.00 8.16 -11.26
C LEU A 152 6.94 6.91 -12.13
N LEU A 153 5.76 6.55 -12.66
CA LEU A 153 5.50 5.34 -13.45
C LEU A 153 4.71 5.66 -14.72
N PRO A 154 5.17 6.61 -15.57
CA PRO A 154 4.40 7.09 -16.72
C PRO A 154 4.07 5.97 -17.73
N GLU A 155 4.95 5.00 -17.91
CA GLU A 155 4.70 3.85 -18.79
C GLU A 155 3.53 2.99 -18.29
N LEU A 156 3.46 2.73 -16.99
CA LEU A 156 2.35 2.00 -16.36
C LEU A 156 1.04 2.79 -16.53
N VAL A 157 1.09 4.08 -16.22
CA VAL A 157 -0.08 4.95 -16.35
C VAL A 157 -0.57 5.04 -17.81
N SER A 158 0.34 5.07 -18.78
CA SER A 158 -0.05 5.10 -20.20
C SER A 158 -0.89 3.87 -20.61
N LYS A 159 -0.75 2.75 -19.91
CA LYS A 159 -1.55 1.53 -20.13
C LYS A 159 -2.88 1.56 -19.39
N LEU A 160 -2.91 2.13 -18.18
CA LEU A 160 -4.09 2.13 -17.32
C LEU A 160 -5.03 3.31 -17.57
N ALA A 161 -4.52 4.51 -17.85
CA ALA A 161 -5.32 5.72 -18.01
C ALA A 161 -6.40 5.64 -19.11
N PRO A 162 -6.20 4.95 -20.26
CA PRO A 162 -7.24 4.76 -21.26
C PRO A 162 -8.51 4.08 -20.74
N GLY A 163 -8.37 3.25 -19.67
CA GLY A 163 -9.48 2.57 -19.02
C GLY A 163 -10.39 3.45 -18.15
N LYS A 164 -10.20 4.77 -18.09
CA LYS A 164 -10.94 5.68 -17.18
C LYS A 164 -12.46 5.50 -17.16
N ASN A 165 -13.07 5.20 -18.30
CA ASN A 165 -14.52 4.99 -18.43
C ASN A 165 -14.90 3.51 -18.49
N ILE A 166 -13.95 2.61 -18.23
CA ILE A 166 -14.10 1.16 -18.32
C ILE A 166 -14.05 0.55 -16.91
N TYR A 167 -13.26 1.14 -16.00
CA TYR A 167 -13.14 0.66 -14.63
C TYR A 167 -14.48 0.60 -13.92
N ALA A 168 -14.64 -0.41 -13.08
CA ALA A 168 -15.88 -0.76 -12.38
C ALA A 168 -17.06 -1.10 -13.30
N THR A 169 -16.78 -1.51 -14.56
CA THR A 169 -17.79 -2.01 -15.51
C THR A 169 -17.46 -3.44 -15.94
N ASP A 170 -18.40 -4.12 -16.58
CA ASP A 170 -18.21 -5.49 -17.09
C ASP A 170 -17.11 -5.58 -18.17
N LYS A 171 -16.65 -4.46 -18.72
CA LYS A 171 -15.58 -4.39 -19.73
C LYS A 171 -14.16 -4.33 -19.11
N GLU A 172 -14.05 -4.08 -17.82
CA GLU A 172 -12.76 -3.88 -17.14
C GLU A 172 -11.87 -5.12 -17.28
N LYS A 173 -12.41 -6.31 -17.10
CA LYS A 173 -11.65 -7.55 -17.20
C LYS A 173 -10.96 -7.69 -18.55
N ALA A 174 -11.69 -7.50 -19.63
CA ALA A 174 -11.13 -7.59 -20.99
C ALA A 174 -10.04 -6.52 -21.22
N PHE A 175 -10.25 -5.31 -20.72
CA PHE A 175 -9.28 -4.21 -20.84
C PHE A 175 -7.96 -4.51 -20.08
N ILE A 176 -8.02 -5.18 -18.93
CA ILE A 176 -6.81 -5.49 -18.14
C ILE A 176 -6.07 -6.72 -18.68
N GLU A 177 -6.76 -7.61 -19.42
CA GLU A 177 -6.18 -8.79 -20.06
C GLU A 177 -5.38 -8.46 -21.35
N GLU A 178 -5.59 -7.26 -21.96
CA GLU A 178 -4.82 -6.73 -23.10
C GLU A 178 -3.44 -6.20 -22.69
#